data_91b0268faedffa47caabf2c1eca03ed9
#
_entry.id   91b0268faedffa47caabf2c1eca03ed9
#
_cell.length_a   1.000
_cell.length_b   1.000
_cell.length_c   1.000
_cell.angle_alpha   90.00
_cell.angle_beta   90.00
_cell.angle_gamma   90.00
#
_symmetry.space_group_name_H-M   'P 1'
#
loop_
_entity.id
_entity.type
_entity.pdbx_description
1 polymer ?
#
loop_
_entity_poly.entity_id
_entity_poly.type
_entity_poly.pdbx_seq_one_letter_code
_entity_poly.pdbx_strand_id
1 'polypeptide(L)'
;MEKVFVSGGSGFISLHLISKLIQEGYKVRTSLRSLDRKQEVIDAVEKEVSTAGMLEFCELDLLKDEGWDDAVAGCDYVQHIASPIPTSHSNDYDVVVKPAVNGIRRCLEAALKNNIKRFVMTSSVAAVGGSNHKNEYLSLIHI
;
A
#
# COMPACT_ATOMS: atom_id res chain seq x y z
N MET A 1 1.07 5.41 20.88
CA MET A 1 1.16 6.04 19.54
C MET A 1 0.75 4.98 18.55
N GLU A 2 -0.26 5.26 17.73
CA GLU A 2 -0.78 4.29 16.77
C GLU A 2 0.17 4.13 15.57
N LYS A 3 0.19 2.92 15.02
CA LYS A 3 1.10 2.53 13.94
C LYS A 3 0.31 2.16 12.68
N VAL A 4 0.74 2.68 11.54
CA VAL A 4 0.15 2.41 10.23
C VAL A 4 1.14 1.60 9.38
N PHE A 5 0.70 0.48 8.83
CA PHE A 5 1.42 -0.19 7.76
C PHE A 5 1.06 0.43 6.41
N VAL A 6 2.07 0.81 5.63
CA VAL A 6 1.92 1.36 4.28
C VAL A 6 2.64 0.45 3.29
N SER A 7 1.92 -0.17 2.37
CA SER A 7 2.56 -1.04 1.37
C SER A 7 3.20 -0.22 0.24
N GLY A 8 4.42 -0.62 -0.19
CA GLY A 8 5.11 -0.04 -1.34
C GLY A 8 5.66 1.37 -1.11
N GLY A 9 6.44 1.55 -0.04
CA GLY A 9 6.95 2.83 0.44
C GLY A 9 7.77 3.69 -0.52
N SER A 10 8.33 3.10 -1.57
CA SER A 10 9.08 3.86 -2.59
C SER A 10 8.20 4.41 -3.72
N GLY A 11 6.88 4.16 -3.67
CA GLY A 11 5.94 4.70 -4.65
C GLY A 11 5.63 6.18 -4.40
N PHE A 12 5.36 6.94 -5.47
CA PHE A 12 5.07 8.38 -5.38
C PHE A 12 3.95 8.70 -4.36
N ILE A 13 2.81 8.03 -4.46
CA ILE A 13 1.67 8.24 -3.53
C ILE A 13 2.07 7.83 -2.11
N SER A 14 2.80 6.73 -1.95
CA SER A 14 3.22 6.24 -0.63
C SER A 14 4.15 7.23 0.08
N LEU A 15 5.07 7.88 -0.64
CA LEU A 15 5.97 8.88 -0.05
C LEU A 15 5.19 10.05 0.57
N HIS A 16 4.24 10.62 -0.17
CA HIS A 16 3.38 11.69 0.35
C HIS A 16 2.50 11.24 1.51
N LEU A 17 1.94 10.02 1.42
CA LEU A 17 1.14 9.45 2.50
C LEU A 17 1.98 9.23 3.78
N ILE A 18 3.19 8.71 3.66
CA ILE A 18 4.12 8.50 4.78
C ILE A 18 4.43 9.84 5.45
N SER A 19 4.79 10.87 4.68
CA SER A 19 5.03 12.23 5.20
C SER A 19 3.82 12.73 5.98
N LYS A 20 2.62 12.61 5.41
CA LYS A 20 1.38 13.06 6.03
C LYS A 20 1.06 12.31 7.32
N LEU A 21 1.19 10.99 7.33
CA LEU A 21 0.96 10.17 8.53
C LEU A 21 1.91 10.54 9.67
N ILE A 22 3.20 10.77 9.37
CA ILE A 22 4.18 11.19 10.38
C ILE A 22 3.85 12.59 10.91
N GLN A 23 3.46 13.54 10.06
CA GLN A 23 3.00 14.87 10.46
C GLN A 23 1.80 14.81 11.40
N GLU A 24 0.88 13.86 11.20
CA GLU A 24 -0.29 13.62 12.07
C GLU A 24 0.05 12.79 13.33
N GLY A 25 1.31 12.44 13.55
CA GLY A 25 1.79 11.78 14.77
C GLY A 25 1.68 10.25 14.76
N TYR A 26 1.47 9.62 13.60
CA TYR A 26 1.49 8.16 13.50
C TYR A 26 2.92 7.64 13.32
N LYS A 27 3.22 6.49 13.91
CA LYS A 27 4.34 5.68 13.47
C LYS A 27 3.98 4.97 12.18
N VAL A 28 4.92 4.89 11.26
CA VAL A 28 4.72 4.24 9.96
C VAL A 28 5.69 3.09 9.81
N ARG A 29 5.18 1.91 9.46
CA ARG A 29 5.97 0.82 8.90
C ARG A 29 5.66 0.73 7.41
N THR A 30 6.69 0.72 6.58
CA THR A 30 6.48 0.60 5.14
C THR A 30 7.27 -0.54 4.52
N SER A 31 6.70 -1.14 3.46
CA SER A 31 7.35 -2.24 2.76
C SER A 31 8.14 -1.78 1.54
N LEU A 32 9.28 -2.43 1.32
CA LEU A 32 10.12 -2.31 0.14
C LEU A 32 10.43 -3.70 -0.41
N ARG A 33 10.60 -3.85 -1.73
CA ARG A 33 11.05 -5.12 -2.33
C ARG A 33 12.53 -5.42 -2.04
N SER A 34 13.34 -4.39 -1.80
CA SER A 34 14.71 -4.47 -1.30
C SER A 34 14.93 -3.35 -0.30
N LEU A 35 15.54 -3.68 0.84
CA LEU A 35 15.88 -2.71 1.87
C LEU A 35 17.03 -1.77 1.48
N ASP A 36 17.74 -2.04 0.39
CA ASP A 36 18.76 -1.14 -0.18
C ASP A 36 18.20 0.22 -0.55
N ARG A 37 16.88 0.30 -0.80
CA ARG A 37 16.18 1.54 -1.14
C ARG A 37 15.68 2.35 0.06
N LYS A 38 16.01 1.96 1.29
CA LYS A 38 15.58 2.68 2.51
C LYS A 38 15.98 4.15 2.49
N GLN A 39 17.24 4.42 2.15
CA GLN A 39 17.77 5.77 2.20
C GLN A 39 17.04 6.69 1.22
N GLU A 40 16.70 6.19 0.04
CA GLU A 40 15.91 6.93 -0.96
C GLU A 40 14.55 7.39 -0.39
N VAL A 41 13.89 6.51 0.37
CA VAL A 41 12.59 6.83 1.00
C VAL A 41 12.77 7.82 2.14
N ILE A 42 13.77 7.64 2.99
CA ILE A 42 14.09 8.55 4.09
C ILE A 42 14.36 9.95 3.53
N ASP A 43 15.26 10.07 2.56
CA ASP A 43 15.64 11.35 1.95
C ASP A 43 14.45 12.07 1.29
N ALA A 44 13.51 11.30 0.72
CA ALA A 44 12.31 11.85 0.13
C ALA A 44 11.33 12.39 1.18
N VAL A 45 11.10 11.64 2.26
CA VAL A 45 10.16 12.01 3.34
C VAL A 45 10.73 13.14 4.20
N GLU A 46 12.04 13.15 4.45
CA GLU A 46 12.71 14.17 5.27
C GLU A 46 12.74 15.56 4.65
N LYS A 47 12.39 15.69 3.38
CA LYS A 47 12.11 17.00 2.77
C LYS A 47 10.90 17.70 3.37
N GLU A 48 9.98 16.95 3.94
CA GLU A 48 8.71 17.46 4.45
C GLU A 48 8.58 17.29 5.98
N VAL A 49 9.13 16.21 6.57
CA VAL A 49 8.99 15.89 7.99
C VAL A 49 10.14 15.01 8.47
N SER A 50 10.60 15.21 9.72
CA SER A 50 11.62 14.34 10.33
C SER A 50 11.10 12.92 10.50
N THR A 51 11.87 11.92 10.03
CA THR A 51 11.54 10.50 10.16
C THR A 51 12.01 9.89 11.47
N ALA A 52 12.75 10.61 12.31
CA ALA A 52 13.44 10.11 13.49
C ALA A 52 12.53 9.30 14.43
N GLY A 53 12.72 7.98 14.46
CA GLY A 53 11.94 7.06 15.31
C GLY A 53 10.48 6.85 14.88
N MET A 54 10.05 7.44 13.76
CA MET A 54 8.68 7.37 13.26
C MET A 54 8.53 6.44 12.06
N LEU A 55 9.60 6.12 11.35
CA LEU A 55 9.58 5.32 10.13
C LEU A 55 10.35 4.00 10.29
N GLU A 56 9.65 2.89 10.10
CA GLU A 56 10.19 1.53 10.09
C GLU A 56 10.08 0.94 8.68
N PHE A 57 10.96 0.01 8.35
CA PHE A 57 10.97 -0.69 7.07
C PHE A 57 10.89 -2.20 7.24
N CYS A 58 10.17 -2.85 6.34
CA CYS A 58 10.22 -4.30 6.16
C CYS A 58 10.43 -4.65 4.69
N GLU A 59 11.08 -5.80 4.45
CA GLU A 59 11.17 -6.34 3.10
C GLU A 59 9.93 -7.16 2.80
N LEU A 60 9.27 -6.86 1.68
CA LEU A 60 8.03 -7.53 1.29
C LEU A 60 7.83 -7.46 -0.23
N ASP A 61 7.52 -8.59 -0.84
CA ASP A 61 7.16 -8.70 -2.24
C ASP A 61 5.67 -9.02 -2.39
N LEU A 62 4.94 -8.18 -3.13
CA LEU A 62 3.51 -8.38 -3.43
C LEU A 62 3.20 -9.71 -4.13
N LEU A 63 4.19 -10.29 -4.83
CA LEU A 63 4.03 -11.53 -5.57
C LEU A 63 4.30 -12.78 -4.75
N LYS A 64 4.82 -12.63 -3.52
CA LYS A 64 5.15 -13.74 -2.61
C LYS A 64 4.15 -13.84 -1.48
N ASP A 65 3.97 -15.05 -0.94
CA ASP A 65 3.04 -15.30 0.16
C ASP A 65 3.67 -15.01 1.54
N GLU A 66 4.99 -15.01 1.61
CA GLU A 66 5.75 -14.86 2.85
C GLU A 66 5.86 -13.39 3.31
N GLY A 67 5.99 -13.20 4.60
CA GLY A 67 6.35 -11.93 5.24
C GLY A 67 5.18 -11.00 5.54
N TRP A 68 3.97 -11.26 5.06
CA TRP A 68 2.82 -10.37 5.25
C TRP A 68 2.38 -10.24 6.71
N ASP A 69 2.33 -11.36 7.45
CA ASP A 69 1.95 -11.35 8.85
C ASP A 69 2.92 -10.51 9.68
N ASP A 70 4.23 -10.71 9.50
CA ASP A 70 5.27 -9.96 10.21
C ASP A 70 5.26 -8.48 9.83
N ALA A 71 5.00 -8.17 8.56
CA ALA A 71 4.91 -6.79 8.07
C ALA A 71 3.78 -6.01 8.74
N VAL A 72 2.64 -6.65 8.98
CA VAL A 72 1.44 -6.03 9.57
C VAL A 72 1.40 -6.15 11.08
N ALA A 73 2.13 -7.10 11.68
CA ALA A 73 2.12 -7.35 13.12
C ALA A 73 2.42 -6.10 13.96
N GLY A 74 1.57 -5.83 14.96
CA GLY A 74 1.70 -4.68 15.85
C GLY A 74 1.36 -3.33 15.20
N CYS A 75 0.75 -3.33 14.01
CA CYS A 75 0.14 -2.14 13.43
C CYS A 75 -1.34 -2.03 13.86
N ASP A 76 -1.85 -0.81 13.88
CA ASP A 76 -3.25 -0.50 14.17
C ASP A 76 -4.08 -0.38 12.89
N TYR A 77 -3.45 0.13 11.82
CA TYR A 77 -4.08 0.42 10.54
C TYR A 77 -3.24 -0.08 9.37
N VAL A 78 -3.89 -0.34 8.25
CA VAL A 78 -3.24 -0.69 6.98
C VAL A 78 -3.69 0.27 5.89
N GLN A 79 -2.70 0.82 5.16
CA GLN A 79 -2.86 1.56 3.91
C GLN A 79 -2.21 0.76 2.78
N HIS A 80 -3.04 0.07 1.98
CA HIS A 80 -2.56 -0.72 0.86
C HIS A 80 -2.51 0.13 -0.43
N ILE A 81 -1.32 0.61 -0.75
CA ILE A 81 -1.08 1.51 -1.91
C ILE A 81 -0.47 0.74 -3.08
N ALA A 82 0.40 -0.23 -2.77
CA ALA A 82 1.14 -0.95 -3.78
C ALA A 82 0.23 -1.78 -4.70
N SER A 83 0.48 -1.69 -5.99
CA SER A 83 -0.10 -2.58 -7.00
C SER A 83 0.98 -3.04 -7.95
N PRO A 84 1.04 -4.32 -8.33
CA PRO A 84 1.97 -4.79 -9.33
C PRO A 84 1.50 -4.35 -10.71
N ILE A 85 2.12 -3.30 -11.25
CA ILE A 85 1.85 -2.83 -12.61
C ILE A 85 2.89 -3.47 -13.52
N PRO A 86 2.49 -4.27 -14.52
CA PRO A 86 3.42 -4.87 -15.47
C PRO A 86 4.12 -3.78 -16.30
N THR A 87 5.39 -4.00 -16.59
CA THR A 87 6.21 -3.07 -17.40
C THR A 87 5.87 -3.12 -18.90
N SER A 88 5.14 -4.14 -19.33
CA SER A 88 4.66 -4.30 -20.71
C SER A 88 3.14 -4.28 -20.77
N HIS A 89 2.59 -3.69 -21.83
CA HIS A 89 1.15 -3.79 -22.09
C HIS A 89 0.78 -5.26 -22.35
N SER A 90 -0.08 -5.81 -21.51
CA SER A 90 -0.62 -7.15 -21.65
C SER A 90 -2.11 -7.11 -21.33
N ASN A 91 -2.91 -7.82 -22.14
CA ASN A 91 -4.32 -8.07 -21.85
C ASN A 91 -4.54 -9.43 -21.17
N ASP A 92 -3.45 -10.13 -20.83
CA ASP A 92 -3.51 -11.41 -20.16
C ASP A 92 -3.90 -11.24 -18.69
N TYR A 93 -5.00 -11.87 -18.30
CA TYR A 93 -5.52 -11.86 -16.94
C TYR A 93 -4.48 -12.35 -15.92
N ASP A 94 -3.75 -13.41 -16.23
CA ASP A 94 -2.77 -14.01 -15.33
C ASP A 94 -1.56 -13.09 -15.10
N VAL A 95 -1.26 -12.22 -16.06
CA VAL A 95 -0.15 -11.26 -15.98
C VAL A 95 -0.54 -9.97 -15.27
N VAL A 96 -1.76 -9.50 -15.46
CA VAL A 96 -2.19 -8.17 -14.99
C VAL A 96 -3.07 -8.25 -13.75
N VAL A 97 -4.16 -9.01 -13.84
CA VAL A 97 -5.21 -8.97 -12.80
C VAL A 97 -4.90 -9.89 -11.63
N LYS A 98 -4.51 -11.11 -11.92
CA LYS A 98 -4.25 -12.12 -10.88
C LYS A 98 -3.17 -11.72 -9.86
N PRO A 99 -2.03 -11.13 -10.25
CA PRO A 99 -1.04 -10.63 -9.29
C PRO A 99 -1.59 -9.51 -8.40
N ALA A 100 -2.38 -8.59 -8.97
CA ALA A 100 -2.99 -7.51 -8.22
C ALA A 100 -4.01 -8.03 -7.18
N VAL A 101 -4.91 -8.91 -7.61
CA VAL A 101 -5.91 -9.55 -6.73
C VAL A 101 -5.24 -10.36 -5.62
N ASN A 102 -4.21 -11.15 -5.95
CA ASN A 102 -3.49 -11.93 -4.95
C ASN A 102 -2.73 -11.05 -3.96
N GLY A 103 -2.12 -9.95 -4.41
CA GLY A 103 -1.44 -8.98 -3.53
C GLY A 103 -2.39 -8.36 -2.50
N ILE A 104 -3.57 -7.91 -2.95
CA ILE A 104 -4.60 -7.37 -2.06
C ILE A 104 -5.08 -8.44 -1.07
N ARG A 105 -5.35 -9.66 -1.55
CA ARG A 105 -5.82 -10.76 -0.70
C ARG A 105 -4.84 -11.07 0.42
N ARG A 106 -3.54 -11.21 0.12
CA ARG A 106 -2.49 -11.44 1.13
C ARG A 106 -2.47 -10.34 2.19
N CYS A 107 -2.51 -9.09 1.75
CA CYS A 107 -2.51 -7.95 2.66
C CYS A 107 -3.76 -7.93 3.55
N LEU A 108 -4.94 -8.24 3.00
CA LEU A 108 -6.20 -8.30 3.73
C LEU A 108 -6.25 -9.47 4.71
N GLU A 109 -5.77 -10.66 4.32
CA GLU A 109 -5.67 -11.83 5.20
C GLU A 109 -4.74 -11.55 6.39
N ALA A 110 -3.58 -10.93 6.16
CA ALA A 110 -2.68 -10.51 7.22
C ALA A 110 -3.32 -9.45 8.15
N ALA A 111 -4.06 -8.50 7.58
CA ALA A 111 -4.78 -7.50 8.36
C ALA A 111 -5.86 -8.13 9.26
N LEU A 112 -6.62 -9.08 8.76
CA LEU A 112 -7.63 -9.83 9.53
C LEU A 112 -6.98 -10.64 10.67
N LYS A 113 -5.90 -11.36 10.38
CA LYS A 113 -5.17 -12.18 11.34
C LYS A 113 -4.55 -11.35 12.48
N ASN A 114 -4.11 -10.13 12.17
CA ASN A 114 -3.51 -9.21 13.14
C ASN A 114 -4.53 -8.25 13.79
N ASN A 115 -5.82 -8.46 13.61
CA ASN A 115 -6.90 -7.64 14.20
C ASN A 115 -6.76 -6.14 13.92
N ILE A 116 -6.41 -5.80 12.68
CA ILE A 116 -6.26 -4.41 12.23
C ILE A 116 -7.59 -3.65 12.38
N LYS A 117 -7.56 -2.47 12.99
CA LYS A 117 -8.75 -1.65 13.26
C LYS A 117 -9.39 -1.12 11.97
N ARG A 118 -8.58 -0.78 10.96
CA ARG A 118 -9.06 -0.28 9.66
C ARG A 118 -8.08 -0.62 8.54
N PHE A 119 -8.63 -1.11 7.44
CA PHE A 119 -7.92 -1.36 6.19
C PHE A 119 -8.43 -0.39 5.13
N VAL A 120 -7.51 0.31 4.48
CA VAL A 120 -7.79 1.22 3.36
C VAL A 120 -6.93 0.79 2.18
N MET A 121 -7.51 0.72 0.99
CA MET A 121 -6.76 0.44 -0.22
C MET A 121 -6.99 1.50 -1.30
N THR A 122 -5.96 1.76 -2.09
CA THR A 122 -6.07 2.62 -3.25
C THR A 122 -6.84 1.89 -4.35
N SER A 123 -7.94 2.48 -4.78
CA SER A 123 -8.69 2.05 -5.97
C SER A 123 -8.21 2.80 -7.22
N SER A 124 -8.95 2.72 -8.30
CA SER A 124 -8.63 3.39 -9.56
C SER A 124 -9.88 3.97 -10.21
N VAL A 125 -9.73 5.12 -10.86
CA VAL A 125 -10.77 5.68 -11.73
C VAL A 125 -11.14 4.68 -12.84
N ALA A 126 -10.18 3.90 -13.32
CA ALA A 126 -10.43 2.84 -14.30
C ALA A 126 -11.31 1.72 -13.76
N ALA A 127 -11.22 1.42 -12.45
CA ALA A 127 -12.08 0.42 -11.81
C ALA A 127 -13.53 0.90 -11.67
N VAL A 128 -13.75 2.22 -11.59
CA VAL A 128 -15.08 2.83 -11.41
C VAL A 128 -15.73 3.14 -12.76
N GLY A 129 -14.96 3.65 -13.73
CA GLY A 129 -15.50 4.19 -15.01
C GLY A 129 -15.10 3.42 -16.25
N GLY A 130 -14.04 2.61 -16.19
CA GLY A 130 -13.40 2.06 -17.40
C GLY A 130 -14.17 0.94 -18.13
N SER A 131 -15.18 0.32 -17.51
CA SER A 131 -15.94 -0.79 -18.10
C SER A 131 -17.41 -0.46 -18.35
N ASN A 132 -17.84 0.76 -18.06
CA ASN A 132 -19.26 1.11 -18.13
C ASN A 132 -19.63 1.66 -19.51
N HIS A 133 -19.99 0.77 -20.43
CA HIS A 133 -20.49 1.13 -21.77
C HIS A 133 -21.89 1.77 -21.77
N LYS A 134 -22.52 1.95 -20.60
CA LYS A 134 -23.93 2.40 -20.50
C LYS A 134 -24.13 3.84 -20.03
N ASN A 135 -23.12 4.70 -20.03
CA ASN A 135 -23.24 6.10 -19.57
C ASN A 135 -23.83 6.28 -18.15
N GLU A 136 -23.81 5.26 -17.31
CA GLU A 136 -24.22 5.33 -15.92
C GLU A 136 -22.97 5.56 -15.05
N TYR A 137 -22.89 6.73 -14.45
CA TYR A 137 -21.83 7.05 -13.50
C TYR A 137 -22.16 6.43 -12.14
N LEU A 138 -21.29 5.52 -11.69
CA LEU A 138 -21.35 5.03 -10.30
C LEU A 138 -20.86 6.13 -9.37
N SER A 139 -21.74 6.62 -8.53
CA SER A 139 -21.38 7.58 -7.50
C SER A 139 -20.71 6.88 -6.32
N LEU A 140 -19.45 7.25 -6.02
CA LEU A 140 -18.71 6.72 -4.87
C LEU A 140 -19.28 7.15 -3.51
N ILE A 141 -20.20 8.12 -3.49
CA ILE A 141 -20.85 8.57 -2.25
C ILE A 141 -22.09 7.72 -1.87
N HIS A 142 -22.46 6.77 -2.71
CA HIS A 142 -23.62 5.88 -2.49
C HIS A 142 -23.22 4.41 -2.28
N ILE A 143 -21.94 4.14 -2.01
CA ILE A 143 -21.44 2.82 -1.66
C ILE A 143 -21.40 2.67 -0.14
#